data_103f7793a58c8041ecb1b00ca6aed077
#
_entry.id   103f7793a58c8041ecb1b00ca6aed077
#
_cell.length_a   1.000
_cell.length_b   1.000
_cell.length_c   1.000
_cell.angle_alpha   90.00
_cell.angle_beta   90.00
_cell.angle_gamma   90.00
#
_symmetry.space_group_name_H-M   'P 1'
#
loop_
_entity.id
_entity.type
_entity.pdbx_description
1 polymer ?
#
loop_
_entity_poly.entity_id
_entity_poly.type
_entity_poly.pdbx_seq_one_letter_code
_entity_poly.pdbx_strand_id
1 'polypeptide(L)'
;MKASQFFISTLKEAPADAEVVSHKLMTRAGMIKKLGAGIYSLMPMGLRVVRKVEAIVREEMNRAGAIELTMPVVQPAELWQETDRFAKMGPELLRIKDRHDRDFVIQPTSEEVVTDIARQEIKSYKQMPKNFYQIQTKFRDERRPRFGLMRGREFIMKDAYSFDRDQVSAKASYQVMARAYRRIFDRFGLTYRAVAADSGAIGGDLSEEFQVIAATGEDAIVYCPTSDYAANMEKAEALAPATPRPAPAIGMTKTPTPGKSTCADVAVMLDVPLENTVKSLVLATDVLNDVKEVVKTKVWLLLLRGDHDMNEVKVGKLPGLTGFRFATLDEIDQHFGCKPGYLGPIGLKKPLSIVVDRDVAVMSDWICGANEPDFHITGVNWVRDLPEPDLVADIRNVVAGDASPDGLGTLAIERGIEVGHVFYLGTKYSQAMNATFLDVNGKPSFMEMGCYGIGITRLPAAAIEQNHDERGIIWPDALAPFTVVLCPISPDRFPAVKEAADVLYAELLASGVDVILDDRGERPGAMFADWELIGVPHRVTLGDRGLKEGQVEYQHRRDAAATSVPVGEVAALIRARLAV
;
A
#
# COMPACT_ATOMS: atom_id res chain seq x y z
N MET A 1 -3.17 11.67 -33.13
CA MET A 1 -4.25 12.53 -32.58
C MET A 1 -3.88 13.99 -32.78
N LYS A 2 -4.85 14.89 -33.08
CA LYS A 2 -4.64 16.34 -33.12
C LYS A 2 -5.14 16.97 -31.83
N ALA A 3 -4.40 17.92 -31.25
CA ALA A 3 -4.76 18.52 -29.96
C ALA A 3 -6.06 19.34 -30.01
N SER A 4 -6.36 19.98 -31.16
CA SER A 4 -7.65 20.68 -31.39
C SER A 4 -8.87 19.74 -31.33
N GLN A 5 -8.66 18.43 -31.54
CA GLN A 5 -9.70 17.39 -31.51
C GLN A 5 -9.69 16.60 -30.21
N PHE A 6 -8.76 16.89 -29.31
CA PHE A 6 -8.61 16.22 -28.00
C PHE A 6 -8.96 17.21 -26.88
N PHE A 7 -9.57 16.71 -25.82
CA PHE A 7 -9.96 17.55 -24.71
C PHE A 7 -8.78 17.74 -23.74
N ILE A 8 -8.11 18.89 -23.83
CA ILE A 8 -7.02 19.30 -22.92
C ILE A 8 -7.57 20.39 -21.99
N SER A 9 -7.45 20.17 -20.68
CA SER A 9 -7.98 21.08 -19.64
C SER A 9 -6.98 21.23 -18.51
N THR A 10 -5.89 21.98 -18.78
CA THR A 10 -4.86 22.27 -17.78
C THR A 10 -5.27 23.43 -16.87
N LEU A 11 -4.78 23.42 -15.64
CA LEU A 11 -4.99 24.45 -14.64
C LEU A 11 -3.65 25.03 -14.16
N LYS A 12 -3.61 26.34 -13.92
CA LYS A 12 -2.43 27.00 -13.35
C LYS A 12 -2.16 26.58 -11.91
N GLU A 13 -3.21 26.47 -11.12
CA GLU A 13 -3.13 26.18 -9.69
C GLU A 13 -3.85 24.88 -9.35
N ALA A 14 -3.36 24.21 -8.32
CA ALA A 14 -4.01 23.03 -7.78
C ALA A 14 -5.18 23.44 -6.85
N PRO A 15 -6.22 22.59 -6.70
CA PRO A 15 -7.24 22.78 -5.69
C PRO A 15 -6.64 22.81 -4.28
N ALA A 16 -7.23 23.61 -3.39
CA ALA A 16 -6.75 23.78 -2.02
C ALA A 16 -6.76 22.47 -1.18
N ASP A 17 -7.62 21.52 -1.55
CA ASP A 17 -7.76 20.21 -0.91
C ASP A 17 -6.81 19.14 -1.48
N ALA A 18 -5.98 19.47 -2.48
CA ALA A 18 -4.97 18.58 -2.99
C ALA A 18 -3.70 18.68 -2.13
N GLU A 19 -3.40 17.62 -1.37
CA GLU A 19 -2.28 17.60 -0.42
C GLU A 19 -0.98 17.13 -1.06
N VAL A 20 -1.00 15.94 -1.69
CA VAL A 20 0.19 15.30 -2.27
C VAL A 20 0.44 15.71 -3.71
N VAL A 21 1.66 15.51 -4.19
CA VAL A 21 2.11 15.97 -5.52
C VAL A 21 1.30 15.34 -6.65
N SER A 22 1.06 14.03 -6.58
CA SER A 22 0.27 13.33 -7.61
C SER A 22 -1.14 13.88 -7.72
N HIS A 23 -1.83 14.15 -6.63
CA HIS A 23 -3.18 14.74 -6.64
C HIS A 23 -3.17 16.14 -7.26
N LYS A 24 -2.18 16.98 -6.88
CA LYS A 24 -2.01 18.32 -7.45
C LYS A 24 -1.76 18.27 -8.95
N LEU A 25 -0.79 17.47 -9.38
CA LEU A 25 -0.39 17.42 -10.79
C LEU A 25 -1.43 16.75 -11.67
N MET A 26 -2.06 15.65 -11.24
CA MET A 26 -3.12 15.01 -12.03
C MET A 26 -4.33 15.93 -12.24
N THR A 27 -4.70 16.72 -11.22
CA THR A 27 -5.79 17.69 -11.35
C THR A 27 -5.39 18.86 -12.26
N ARG A 28 -4.17 19.42 -12.07
CA ARG A 28 -3.65 20.51 -12.93
C ARG A 28 -3.49 20.10 -14.38
N ALA A 29 -3.00 18.88 -14.63
CA ALA A 29 -2.82 18.33 -15.98
C ALA A 29 -4.16 17.91 -16.66
N GLY A 30 -5.30 18.11 -16.00
CA GLY A 30 -6.61 17.75 -16.55
C GLY A 30 -6.82 16.24 -16.70
N MET A 31 -6.20 15.44 -15.86
CA MET A 31 -6.29 13.97 -15.90
C MET A 31 -7.46 13.44 -15.07
N ILE A 32 -7.79 14.11 -13.98
CA ILE A 32 -8.88 13.75 -13.08
C ILE A 32 -9.73 14.96 -12.73
N LYS A 33 -11.01 14.71 -12.45
CA LYS A 33 -11.93 15.73 -11.93
C LYS A 33 -12.72 15.15 -10.76
N LYS A 34 -12.65 15.83 -9.62
CA LYS A 34 -13.36 15.42 -8.41
C LYS A 34 -14.87 15.60 -8.60
N LEU A 35 -15.64 14.54 -8.33
CA LEU A 35 -17.09 14.56 -8.27
C LEU A 35 -17.59 14.60 -6.83
N GLY A 36 -16.93 13.87 -5.94
CA GLY A 36 -17.21 13.80 -4.51
C GLY A 36 -15.96 13.35 -3.74
N ALA A 37 -16.07 13.24 -2.42
CA ALA A 37 -14.97 12.76 -1.59
C ALA A 37 -14.56 11.33 -2.00
N GLY A 38 -13.34 11.17 -2.51
CA GLY A 38 -12.82 9.88 -2.99
C GLY A 38 -13.46 9.35 -4.27
N ILE A 39 -14.22 10.18 -5.00
CA ILE A 39 -14.86 9.82 -6.27
C ILE A 39 -14.41 10.78 -7.35
N TYR A 40 -13.80 10.27 -8.41
CA TYR A 40 -13.19 11.04 -9.48
C TYR A 40 -13.63 10.56 -10.87
N SER A 41 -13.87 11.51 -11.78
CA SER A 41 -13.93 11.22 -13.21
C SER A 41 -12.51 11.15 -13.77
N LEU A 42 -12.20 10.09 -14.52
CA LEU A 42 -11.00 10.04 -15.35
C LEU A 42 -11.27 10.85 -16.62
N MET A 43 -10.53 11.94 -16.79
CA MET A 43 -10.62 12.77 -17.98
C MET A 43 -9.84 12.12 -19.14
N PRO A 44 -10.03 12.52 -20.38
CA PRO A 44 -9.41 11.85 -21.54
C PRO A 44 -7.91 11.62 -21.42
N MET A 45 -7.17 12.58 -20.86
CA MET A 45 -5.73 12.47 -20.64
C MET A 45 -5.38 11.40 -19.59
N GLY A 46 -6.08 11.41 -18.45
CA GLY A 46 -5.90 10.42 -17.37
C GLY A 46 -6.35 9.01 -17.78
N LEU A 47 -7.44 8.92 -18.56
CA LEU A 47 -7.93 7.64 -19.06
C LEU A 47 -6.90 6.98 -19.99
N ARG A 48 -6.18 7.74 -20.82
CA ARG A 48 -5.11 7.19 -21.66
C ARG A 48 -4.01 6.53 -20.82
N VAL A 49 -3.56 7.19 -19.73
CA VAL A 49 -2.58 6.62 -18.80
C VAL A 49 -3.10 5.33 -18.19
N VAL A 50 -4.33 5.34 -17.65
CA VAL A 50 -4.96 4.16 -17.05
C VAL A 50 -5.06 3.00 -18.05
N ARG A 51 -5.42 3.28 -19.31
CA ARG A 51 -5.49 2.26 -20.37
C ARG A 51 -4.12 1.64 -20.71
N LYS A 52 -3.03 2.41 -20.64
CA LYS A 52 -1.67 1.87 -20.81
C LYS A 52 -1.29 0.97 -19.63
N VAL A 53 -1.64 1.36 -18.39
CA VAL A 53 -1.47 0.49 -17.22
C VAL A 53 -2.25 -0.81 -17.39
N GLU A 54 -3.53 -0.75 -17.76
CA GLU A 54 -4.38 -1.92 -18.01
C GLU A 54 -3.78 -2.84 -19.08
N ALA A 55 -3.27 -2.28 -20.17
CA ALA A 55 -2.68 -3.06 -21.26
C ALA A 55 -1.46 -3.86 -20.80
N ILE A 56 -0.51 -3.22 -20.10
CA ILE A 56 0.69 -3.89 -19.58
C ILE A 56 0.32 -4.97 -18.56
N VAL A 57 -0.61 -4.67 -17.65
CA VAL A 57 -1.09 -5.65 -16.66
C VAL A 57 -1.74 -6.84 -17.35
N ARG A 58 -2.60 -6.61 -18.35
CA ARG A 58 -3.27 -7.67 -19.11
C ARG A 58 -2.29 -8.57 -19.86
N GLU A 59 -1.29 -7.99 -20.50
CA GLU A 59 -0.23 -8.73 -21.19
C GLU A 59 0.53 -9.67 -20.23
N GLU A 60 0.91 -9.17 -19.05
CA GLU A 60 1.66 -9.97 -18.07
C GLU A 60 0.77 -11.03 -17.39
N MET A 61 -0.52 -10.75 -17.16
CA MET A 61 -1.47 -11.76 -16.68
C MET A 61 -1.64 -12.88 -17.70
N ASN A 62 -1.85 -12.55 -18.98
CA ASN A 62 -1.97 -13.53 -20.05
C ASN A 62 -0.67 -14.34 -20.21
N ARG A 63 0.50 -13.70 -20.14
CA ARG A 63 1.81 -14.38 -20.14
C ARG A 63 1.97 -15.35 -18.97
N ALA A 64 1.40 -15.02 -17.82
CA ALA A 64 1.41 -15.88 -16.64
C ALA A 64 0.36 -17.02 -16.71
N GLY A 65 -0.43 -17.11 -17.79
CA GLY A 65 -1.45 -18.14 -17.98
C GLY A 65 -2.78 -17.88 -17.26
N ALA A 66 -3.00 -16.66 -16.77
CA ALA A 66 -4.28 -16.27 -16.18
C ALA A 66 -5.34 -16.01 -17.27
N ILE A 67 -6.59 -16.28 -16.95
CA ILE A 67 -7.74 -16.22 -17.88
C ILE A 67 -8.62 -15.04 -17.52
N GLU A 68 -8.81 -14.10 -18.45
CA GLU A 68 -9.65 -12.93 -18.22
C GLU A 68 -11.13 -13.30 -18.21
N LEU A 69 -11.88 -12.77 -17.23
CA LEU A 69 -13.34 -12.80 -17.16
C LEU A 69 -13.84 -11.46 -16.63
N THR A 70 -15.14 -11.25 -16.55
CA THR A 70 -15.74 -10.06 -15.92
C THR A 70 -16.88 -10.49 -15.02
N MET A 71 -16.81 -10.09 -13.76
CA MET A 71 -17.81 -10.38 -12.73
C MET A 71 -18.68 -9.14 -12.46
N PRO A 72 -19.94 -9.30 -12.00
CA PRO A 72 -20.83 -8.18 -11.70
C PRO A 72 -20.30 -7.27 -10.60
N VAL A 73 -20.54 -5.97 -10.74
CA VAL A 73 -20.24 -4.96 -9.70
C VAL A 73 -21.24 -5.08 -8.53
N VAL A 74 -22.51 -5.33 -8.86
CA VAL A 74 -23.58 -5.57 -7.88
C VAL A 74 -23.64 -7.07 -7.60
N GLN A 75 -23.46 -7.47 -6.35
CA GLN A 75 -23.36 -8.87 -5.95
C GLN A 75 -24.42 -9.24 -4.92
N PRO A 76 -25.02 -10.45 -5.00
CA PRO A 76 -25.96 -10.94 -4.02
C PRO A 76 -25.32 -11.02 -2.62
N ALA A 77 -26.04 -10.56 -1.60
CA ALA A 77 -25.54 -10.57 -0.21
C ALA A 77 -25.37 -12.00 0.33
N GLU A 78 -26.12 -12.96 -0.18
CA GLU A 78 -26.09 -14.36 0.24
C GLU A 78 -24.68 -14.96 0.10
N LEU A 79 -23.96 -14.66 -0.98
CA LEU A 79 -22.58 -15.14 -1.18
C LEU A 79 -21.64 -14.62 -0.08
N TRP A 80 -21.82 -13.36 0.32
CA TRP A 80 -21.05 -12.72 1.38
C TRP A 80 -21.41 -13.23 2.78
N GLN A 81 -22.64 -13.69 2.96
CA GLN A 81 -23.10 -14.34 4.19
C GLN A 81 -22.49 -15.74 4.35
N GLU A 82 -22.31 -16.50 3.26
CA GLU A 82 -21.66 -17.82 3.30
C GLU A 82 -20.23 -17.75 3.90
N THR A 83 -19.50 -16.66 3.64
CA THR A 83 -18.15 -16.43 4.16
C THR A 83 -18.11 -15.63 5.47
N ASP A 84 -19.27 -15.25 6.01
CA ASP A 84 -19.42 -14.38 7.18
C ASP A 84 -18.83 -12.95 6.97
N ARG A 85 -18.39 -12.63 5.76
CA ARG A 85 -17.78 -11.32 5.42
C ARG A 85 -18.82 -10.21 5.29
N PHE A 86 -20.10 -10.54 5.06
CA PHE A 86 -21.16 -9.55 5.07
C PHE A 86 -21.19 -8.76 6.39
N ALA A 87 -20.95 -9.43 7.52
CA ALA A 87 -20.85 -8.80 8.83
C ALA A 87 -19.44 -8.27 9.14
N LYS A 88 -18.39 -9.08 8.85
CA LYS A 88 -17.00 -8.80 9.25
C LYS A 88 -16.34 -7.64 8.52
N MET A 89 -16.74 -7.34 7.27
CA MET A 89 -16.21 -6.22 6.50
C MET A 89 -16.59 -4.84 7.07
N GLY A 90 -17.52 -4.81 8.01
CA GLY A 90 -17.89 -3.56 8.68
C GLY A 90 -18.52 -2.53 7.74
N PRO A 91 -18.34 -1.23 8.02
CA PRO A 91 -18.97 -0.13 7.27
C PRO A 91 -18.32 0.11 5.88
N GLU A 92 -17.15 -0.42 5.61
CA GLU A 92 -16.50 -0.28 4.29
C GLU A 92 -17.23 -1.02 3.18
N LEU A 93 -18.00 -2.05 3.53
CA LEU A 93 -18.86 -2.76 2.59
C LEU A 93 -20.13 -1.96 2.32
N LEU A 94 -20.26 -1.39 1.13
CA LEU A 94 -21.47 -0.68 0.72
C LEU A 94 -22.59 -1.67 0.45
N ARG A 95 -23.61 -1.64 1.30
CA ARG A 95 -24.82 -2.48 1.22
C ARG A 95 -25.95 -1.70 0.59
N ILE A 96 -26.66 -2.34 -0.32
CA ILE A 96 -27.81 -1.75 -1.02
C ILE A 96 -28.99 -2.73 -1.01
N LYS A 97 -30.18 -2.20 -1.26
CA LYS A 97 -31.37 -3.00 -1.48
C LYS A 97 -31.92 -2.76 -2.88
N ASP A 98 -32.43 -3.83 -3.50
CA ASP A 98 -33.17 -3.66 -4.73
C ASP A 98 -34.63 -3.24 -4.47
N ARG A 99 -35.42 -3.05 -5.53
CA ARG A 99 -36.85 -2.68 -5.43
C ARG A 99 -37.73 -3.71 -4.73
N HIS A 100 -37.22 -4.90 -4.45
CA HIS A 100 -37.91 -6.00 -3.78
C HIS A 100 -37.36 -6.25 -2.38
N ASP A 101 -36.63 -5.28 -1.80
CA ASP A 101 -35.99 -5.35 -0.48
C ASP A 101 -34.95 -6.47 -0.32
N ARG A 102 -34.42 -7.02 -1.42
CA ARG A 102 -33.34 -8.00 -1.36
C ARG A 102 -32.00 -7.28 -1.15
N ASP A 103 -31.16 -7.85 -0.28
CA ASP A 103 -29.85 -7.30 0.02
C ASP A 103 -28.83 -7.63 -1.06
N PHE A 104 -28.06 -6.61 -1.46
CA PHE A 104 -26.92 -6.69 -2.34
C PHE A 104 -25.76 -5.89 -1.77
N VAL A 105 -24.58 -6.10 -2.33
CA VAL A 105 -23.39 -5.31 -2.06
C VAL A 105 -22.81 -4.75 -3.36
N ILE A 106 -22.14 -3.60 -3.26
CA ILE A 106 -21.26 -3.13 -4.33
C ILE A 106 -19.87 -3.72 -4.04
N GLN A 107 -19.30 -4.41 -5.01
CA GLN A 107 -18.06 -5.18 -4.82
C GLN A 107 -16.88 -4.36 -4.30
N PRO A 108 -16.35 -4.65 -3.10
CA PRO A 108 -15.02 -4.17 -2.68
C PRO A 108 -13.89 -5.08 -3.17
N THR A 109 -14.24 -6.33 -3.47
CA THR A 109 -13.40 -7.44 -3.95
C THR A 109 -14.33 -8.57 -4.44
N SER A 110 -13.86 -9.71 -4.93
CA SER A 110 -14.72 -10.70 -5.60
C SER A 110 -14.40 -12.15 -5.25
N GLU A 111 -13.81 -12.44 -4.09
CA GLU A 111 -13.50 -13.80 -3.63
C GLU A 111 -14.73 -14.69 -3.64
N GLU A 112 -15.86 -14.19 -3.17
CA GLU A 112 -17.12 -14.92 -3.09
C GLU A 112 -17.67 -15.29 -4.47
N VAL A 113 -17.71 -14.31 -5.38
CA VAL A 113 -18.27 -14.52 -6.72
C VAL A 113 -17.42 -15.46 -7.55
N VAL A 114 -16.09 -15.32 -7.50
CA VAL A 114 -15.21 -16.22 -8.26
C VAL A 114 -15.20 -17.63 -7.67
N THR A 115 -15.36 -17.76 -6.35
CA THR A 115 -15.50 -19.08 -5.70
C THR A 115 -16.82 -19.74 -6.10
N ASP A 116 -17.91 -18.97 -6.22
CA ASP A 116 -19.19 -19.47 -6.72
C ASP A 116 -19.08 -19.98 -8.17
N ILE A 117 -18.39 -19.24 -9.05
CA ILE A 117 -18.09 -19.69 -10.41
C ILE A 117 -17.28 -20.99 -10.37
N ALA A 118 -16.21 -21.03 -9.57
CA ALA A 118 -15.34 -22.20 -9.49
C ALA A 118 -16.07 -23.43 -8.96
N ARG A 119 -16.91 -23.30 -7.92
CA ARG A 119 -17.70 -24.43 -7.39
C ARG A 119 -18.73 -24.97 -8.38
N GLN A 120 -19.17 -24.15 -9.33
CA GLN A 120 -20.09 -24.59 -10.40
C GLN A 120 -19.36 -25.25 -11.56
N GLU A 121 -18.17 -24.79 -11.93
CA GLU A 121 -17.49 -25.15 -13.18
C GLU A 121 -16.31 -26.14 -12.98
N ILE A 122 -15.61 -26.11 -11.84
CA ILE A 122 -14.45 -26.97 -11.57
C ILE A 122 -14.90 -28.19 -10.76
N LYS A 123 -14.96 -29.35 -11.41
CA LYS A 123 -15.46 -30.61 -10.80
C LYS A 123 -14.40 -31.66 -10.60
N SER A 124 -13.22 -31.52 -11.23
CA SER A 124 -12.16 -32.53 -11.23
C SER A 124 -10.78 -31.89 -11.12
N TYR A 125 -9.88 -32.58 -10.42
CA TYR A 125 -8.45 -32.20 -10.32
C TYR A 125 -7.79 -31.98 -11.71
N LYS A 126 -8.31 -32.62 -12.78
CA LYS A 126 -7.80 -32.45 -14.14
C LYS A 126 -8.02 -31.06 -14.72
N GLN A 127 -8.94 -30.28 -14.17
CA GLN A 127 -9.24 -28.93 -14.61
C GLN A 127 -8.34 -27.88 -13.94
N MET A 128 -7.55 -28.26 -12.94
CA MET A 128 -6.68 -27.37 -12.16
C MET A 128 -5.19 -27.57 -12.50
N PRO A 129 -4.33 -26.57 -12.28
CA PRO A 129 -4.67 -25.25 -11.72
C PRO A 129 -5.44 -24.36 -12.70
N LYS A 130 -6.21 -23.42 -12.15
CA LYS A 130 -6.84 -22.33 -12.91
C LYS A 130 -6.60 -21.02 -12.20
N ASN A 131 -6.38 -19.95 -12.97
CA ASN A 131 -6.27 -18.59 -12.44
C ASN A 131 -7.16 -17.70 -13.29
N PHE A 132 -8.18 -17.10 -12.67
CA PHE A 132 -9.10 -16.16 -13.30
C PHE A 132 -8.76 -14.75 -12.85
N TYR A 133 -8.83 -13.77 -13.77
CA TYR A 133 -8.64 -12.37 -13.41
C TYR A 133 -9.63 -11.46 -14.11
N GLN A 134 -9.86 -10.30 -13.53
CA GLN A 134 -10.58 -9.19 -14.13
C GLN A 134 -9.85 -7.87 -13.90
N ILE A 135 -10.16 -6.87 -14.73
CA ILE A 135 -9.86 -5.46 -14.48
C ILE A 135 -11.20 -4.76 -14.37
N GLN A 136 -11.61 -4.40 -13.16
CA GLN A 136 -12.97 -3.95 -12.89
C GLN A 136 -13.01 -2.89 -11.78
N THR A 137 -14.04 -2.06 -11.82
CA THR A 137 -14.35 -1.08 -10.78
C THR A 137 -14.65 -1.76 -9.44
N LYS A 138 -14.08 -1.22 -8.38
CA LYS A 138 -14.34 -1.57 -6.99
C LYS A 138 -14.86 -0.35 -6.23
N PHE A 139 -15.62 -0.60 -5.20
CA PHE A 139 -16.07 0.43 -4.28
C PHE A 139 -15.81 -0.01 -2.83
N ARG A 140 -15.12 0.86 -2.08
CA ARG A 140 -14.95 0.72 -0.63
C ARG A 140 -15.41 2.01 0.03
N ASP A 141 -16.33 1.93 0.98
CA ASP A 141 -16.84 3.12 1.69
C ASP A 141 -15.81 3.63 2.71
N GLU A 142 -14.66 4.02 2.18
CA GLU A 142 -13.52 4.52 2.92
C GLU A 142 -13.92 5.73 3.78
N ARG A 143 -13.65 5.63 5.06
CA ARG A 143 -14.02 6.68 6.04
C ARG A 143 -13.28 7.99 5.80
N ARG A 144 -12.03 7.94 5.33
CA ARG A 144 -11.16 9.10 5.12
C ARG A 144 -10.47 9.01 3.76
N PRO A 145 -11.23 9.18 2.66
CA PRO A 145 -10.62 9.20 1.33
C PRO A 145 -9.71 10.43 1.22
N ARG A 146 -8.50 10.25 0.70
CA ARG A 146 -7.48 11.30 0.59
C ARG A 146 -6.50 11.00 -0.53
N PHE A 147 -5.66 11.99 -0.88
CA PHE A 147 -4.58 11.83 -1.84
C PHE A 147 -5.03 11.45 -3.26
N GLY A 148 -6.21 11.96 -3.71
CA GLY A 148 -6.69 11.73 -5.07
C GLY A 148 -6.97 10.27 -5.35
N LEU A 149 -6.33 9.73 -6.41
CA LEU A 149 -6.50 8.32 -6.81
C LEU A 149 -5.73 7.32 -5.94
N MET A 150 -4.90 7.76 -5.01
CA MET A 150 -4.16 6.82 -4.14
C MET A 150 -5.09 6.15 -3.11
N ARG A 151 -6.06 6.90 -2.57
CA ARG A 151 -7.02 6.38 -1.58
C ARG A 151 -8.44 6.91 -1.86
N GLY A 152 -8.99 6.51 -3.00
CA GLY A 152 -10.36 6.79 -3.39
C GLY A 152 -11.35 5.77 -2.85
N ARG A 153 -12.66 6.09 -2.96
CA ARG A 153 -13.76 5.17 -2.64
C ARG A 153 -14.13 4.29 -3.83
N GLU A 154 -14.11 4.86 -5.04
CA GLU A 154 -14.28 4.14 -6.29
C GLU A 154 -12.96 4.12 -7.06
N PHE A 155 -12.52 2.95 -7.50
CA PHE A 155 -11.25 2.75 -8.18
C PHE A 155 -11.27 1.51 -9.06
N ILE A 156 -10.33 1.43 -10.00
CA ILE A 156 -10.15 0.25 -10.85
C ILE A 156 -9.04 -0.63 -10.25
N MET A 157 -9.34 -1.92 -10.12
CA MET A 157 -8.41 -2.93 -9.64
C MET A 157 -8.32 -4.07 -10.65
N LYS A 158 -7.12 -4.58 -10.88
CA LYS A 158 -6.94 -5.93 -11.38
C LYS A 158 -6.96 -6.88 -10.18
N ASP A 159 -7.92 -7.75 -10.14
CA ASP A 159 -8.00 -8.82 -9.15
C ASP A 159 -7.99 -10.18 -9.87
N ALA A 160 -7.13 -11.07 -9.38
CA ALA A 160 -6.97 -12.42 -9.89
C ALA A 160 -7.09 -13.45 -8.76
N TYR A 161 -7.51 -14.66 -9.11
CA TYR A 161 -7.83 -15.72 -8.15
C TYR A 161 -7.40 -17.06 -8.72
N SER A 162 -6.52 -17.76 -8.00
CA SER A 162 -6.13 -19.12 -8.39
C SER A 162 -6.90 -20.19 -7.62
N PHE A 163 -7.13 -21.31 -8.29
CA PHE A 163 -7.75 -22.52 -7.77
C PHE A 163 -6.84 -23.69 -8.05
N ASP A 164 -6.40 -24.33 -6.99
CA ASP A 164 -5.39 -25.37 -7.01
C ASP A 164 -5.87 -26.61 -6.25
N ARG A 165 -5.30 -27.78 -6.59
CA ARG A 165 -5.71 -29.06 -6.01
C ARG A 165 -5.11 -29.32 -4.61
N ASP A 166 -4.00 -28.67 -4.28
CA ASP A 166 -3.26 -28.84 -3.04
C ASP A 166 -2.39 -27.62 -2.72
N GLN A 167 -1.87 -27.55 -1.51
CA GLN A 167 -1.04 -26.45 -1.03
C GLN A 167 0.24 -26.24 -1.88
N VAL A 168 0.86 -27.33 -2.37
CA VAL A 168 2.09 -27.24 -3.15
C VAL A 168 1.81 -26.54 -4.48
N SER A 169 0.74 -26.95 -5.17
CA SER A 169 0.27 -26.32 -6.40
C SER A 169 -0.11 -24.86 -6.18
N ALA A 170 -0.84 -24.56 -5.10
CA ALA A 170 -1.26 -23.18 -4.77
C ALA A 170 -0.07 -22.25 -4.48
N LYS A 171 0.94 -22.73 -3.77
CA LYS A 171 2.20 -21.99 -3.57
C LYS A 171 2.97 -21.78 -4.88
N ALA A 172 2.92 -22.74 -5.80
CA ALA A 172 3.50 -22.57 -7.13
C ALA A 172 2.75 -21.48 -7.94
N SER A 173 1.40 -21.50 -7.91
CA SER A 173 0.56 -20.44 -8.51
C SER A 173 0.86 -19.06 -7.91
N TYR A 174 1.01 -18.98 -6.59
CA TYR A 174 1.43 -17.76 -5.88
C TYR A 174 2.77 -17.23 -6.43
N GLN A 175 3.77 -18.08 -6.57
CA GLN A 175 5.08 -17.67 -7.10
C GLN A 175 5.03 -17.23 -8.57
N VAL A 176 4.15 -17.81 -9.38
CA VAL A 176 3.91 -17.35 -10.76
C VAL A 176 3.38 -15.92 -10.76
N MET A 177 2.41 -15.61 -9.89
CA MET A 177 1.84 -14.28 -9.77
C MET A 177 2.83 -13.26 -9.20
N ALA A 178 3.58 -13.61 -8.16
CA ALA A 178 4.61 -12.74 -7.60
C ALA A 178 5.67 -12.36 -8.65
N ARG A 179 6.11 -13.31 -9.49
CA ARG A 179 7.02 -13.02 -10.62
C ARG A 179 6.37 -12.14 -11.70
N ALA A 180 5.08 -12.35 -11.99
CA ALA A 180 4.36 -11.50 -12.95
C ALA A 180 4.26 -10.06 -12.45
N TYR A 181 4.03 -9.84 -11.16
CA TYR A 181 3.98 -8.51 -10.55
C TYR A 181 5.32 -7.79 -10.66
N ARG A 182 6.43 -8.48 -10.37
CA ARG A 182 7.77 -7.90 -10.54
C ARG A 182 7.96 -7.42 -11.99
N ARG A 183 7.64 -8.24 -12.99
CA ARG A 183 7.71 -7.81 -14.40
C ARG A 183 6.82 -6.61 -14.73
N ILE A 184 5.62 -6.55 -14.16
CA ILE A 184 4.70 -5.41 -14.34
C ILE A 184 5.35 -4.11 -13.82
N PHE A 185 5.85 -4.12 -12.59
CA PHE A 185 6.43 -2.91 -11.97
C PHE A 185 7.77 -2.52 -12.60
N ASP A 186 8.58 -3.51 -13.02
CA ASP A 186 9.80 -3.28 -13.80
C ASP A 186 9.48 -2.60 -15.14
N ARG A 187 8.45 -3.05 -15.85
CA ARG A 187 7.99 -2.43 -17.11
C ARG A 187 7.46 -1.02 -16.92
N PHE A 188 6.93 -0.70 -15.76
CA PHE A 188 6.54 0.68 -15.42
C PHE A 188 7.73 1.57 -15.05
N GLY A 189 8.94 1.01 -14.89
CA GLY A 189 10.13 1.74 -14.49
C GLY A 189 10.04 2.32 -13.08
N LEU A 190 9.29 1.66 -12.18
CA LEU A 190 9.10 2.11 -10.80
C LEU A 190 10.13 1.48 -9.86
N THR A 191 10.60 2.27 -8.91
CA THR A 191 11.38 1.76 -7.76
C THR A 191 10.41 1.25 -6.72
N TYR A 192 10.44 -0.05 -6.45
CA TYR A 192 9.54 -0.71 -5.51
C TYR A 192 10.26 -1.74 -4.65
N ARG A 193 9.62 -2.14 -3.56
CA ARG A 193 10.01 -3.30 -2.75
C ARG A 193 8.84 -4.27 -2.65
N ALA A 194 9.15 -5.56 -2.74
CA ALA A 194 8.23 -6.61 -2.38
C ALA A 194 8.48 -6.94 -0.90
N VAL A 195 7.48 -6.79 -0.05
CA VAL A 195 7.61 -6.89 1.40
C VAL A 195 6.64 -7.91 1.98
N ALA A 196 7.09 -8.69 2.94
CA ALA A 196 6.22 -9.60 3.67
C ALA A 196 5.18 -8.78 4.46
N ALA A 197 3.90 -9.18 4.36
CA ALA A 197 2.79 -8.47 4.94
C ALA A 197 1.88 -9.36 5.80
N ASP A 198 1.05 -8.74 6.63
CA ASP A 198 -0.05 -9.43 7.30
C ASP A 198 -1.24 -9.59 6.34
N SER A 199 -1.91 -10.74 6.42
CA SER A 199 -3.02 -11.05 5.50
C SER A 199 -4.35 -10.36 5.89
N GLY A 200 -4.44 -9.77 7.07
CA GLY A 200 -5.60 -9.02 7.55
C GLY A 200 -6.93 -9.76 7.45
N ALA A 201 -7.99 -9.03 7.09
CA ALA A 201 -9.34 -9.56 6.94
C ALA A 201 -9.50 -10.56 5.77
N ILE A 202 -8.62 -10.50 4.76
CA ILE A 202 -8.61 -11.44 3.64
C ILE A 202 -8.20 -12.82 4.15
N GLY A 203 -7.21 -12.89 5.06
CA GLY A 203 -6.71 -14.11 5.70
C GLY A 203 -5.73 -14.88 4.83
N GLY A 204 -5.25 -16.02 5.34
CA GLY A 204 -4.20 -16.83 4.73
C GLY A 204 -2.88 -16.70 5.48
N ASP A 205 -1.90 -17.56 5.13
CA ASP A 205 -0.64 -17.71 5.88
C ASP A 205 0.54 -17.03 5.20
N LEU A 206 0.42 -16.69 3.92
CA LEU A 206 1.49 -16.08 3.13
C LEU A 206 0.95 -14.89 2.36
N SER A 207 1.63 -13.75 2.50
CA SER A 207 1.21 -12.49 1.91
C SER A 207 2.44 -11.64 1.60
N GLU A 208 2.48 -11.02 0.41
CA GLU A 208 3.54 -10.12 -0.04
C GLU A 208 2.93 -8.89 -0.71
N GLU A 209 3.28 -7.71 -0.22
CA GLU A 209 2.90 -6.42 -0.78
C GLU A 209 4.00 -5.89 -1.69
N PHE A 210 3.59 -5.20 -2.76
CA PHE A 210 4.46 -4.46 -3.64
C PHE A 210 4.29 -2.97 -3.36
N GLN A 211 5.33 -2.37 -2.80
CA GLN A 211 5.34 -1.01 -2.28
C GLN A 211 6.21 -0.12 -3.16
N VAL A 212 5.63 0.86 -3.83
CA VAL A 212 6.37 1.89 -4.55
C VAL A 212 6.97 2.86 -3.55
N ILE A 213 8.28 3.05 -3.60
CA ILE A 213 9.01 3.89 -2.63
C ILE A 213 8.71 5.36 -2.91
N ALA A 214 8.10 6.05 -1.95
CA ALA A 214 7.79 7.47 -2.04
C ALA A 214 7.67 8.08 -0.64
N ALA A 215 8.20 9.29 -0.44
CA ALA A 215 8.13 9.99 0.85
C ALA A 215 6.68 10.28 1.32
N THR A 216 5.74 10.37 0.39
CA THR A 216 4.31 10.56 0.63
C THR A 216 3.55 9.25 0.89
N GLY A 217 4.24 8.10 0.89
CA GLY A 217 3.64 6.80 1.16
C GLY A 217 3.03 6.72 2.55
N GLU A 218 1.90 6.02 2.67
CA GLU A 218 1.21 5.83 3.95
C GLU A 218 1.85 4.73 4.79
N ASP A 219 2.45 3.72 4.15
CA ASP A 219 2.99 2.55 4.83
C ASP A 219 4.47 2.74 5.21
N ALA A 220 4.83 2.25 6.39
CA ALA A 220 6.21 2.14 6.81
C ALA A 220 6.76 0.77 6.39
N ILE A 221 7.78 0.78 5.57
CA ILE A 221 8.45 -0.42 5.05
C ILE A 221 9.76 -0.59 5.77
N VAL A 222 9.95 -1.75 6.36
CA VAL A 222 11.18 -2.15 7.05
C VAL A 222 11.98 -3.07 6.14
N TYR A 223 13.27 -2.82 5.97
CA TYR A 223 14.14 -3.66 5.17
C TYR A 223 15.57 -3.67 5.69
N CYS A 224 16.32 -4.67 5.31
CA CYS A 224 17.76 -4.73 5.56
C CYS A 224 18.53 -4.37 4.28
N PRO A 225 19.37 -3.29 4.26
CA PRO A 225 20.10 -2.90 3.06
C PRO A 225 21.11 -3.94 2.55
N THR A 226 21.51 -4.88 3.40
CA THR A 226 22.54 -5.89 3.13
C THR A 226 21.99 -7.30 2.92
N SER A 227 20.66 -7.46 2.90
CA SER A 227 20.01 -8.76 2.65
C SER A 227 18.67 -8.58 1.93
N ASP A 228 17.99 -9.68 1.62
CA ASP A 228 16.66 -9.69 0.99
C ASP A 228 15.51 -9.50 2.01
N TYR A 229 15.81 -9.30 3.30
CA TYR A 229 14.76 -9.11 4.29
C TYR A 229 14.00 -7.80 4.05
N ALA A 230 12.70 -7.91 3.86
CA ALA A 230 11.78 -6.79 3.79
C ALA A 230 10.39 -7.19 4.31
N ALA A 231 9.78 -6.32 5.12
CA ALA A 231 8.43 -6.52 5.67
C ALA A 231 7.74 -5.17 5.89
N ASN A 232 6.40 -5.14 5.89
CA ASN A 232 5.72 -3.97 6.40
C ASN A 232 5.88 -3.88 7.93
N MET A 233 5.67 -2.70 8.50
CA MET A 233 5.90 -2.45 9.93
C MET A 233 5.13 -3.42 10.84
N GLU A 234 3.91 -3.80 10.45
CA GLU A 234 3.06 -4.67 11.26
C GLU A 234 3.62 -6.08 11.42
N LYS A 235 4.37 -6.55 10.42
CA LYS A 235 4.97 -7.90 10.40
C LYS A 235 6.47 -7.90 10.67
N ALA A 236 7.14 -6.75 10.61
CA ALA A 236 8.58 -6.66 10.73
C ALA A 236 9.06 -7.17 12.10
N GLU A 237 10.12 -7.97 12.08
CA GLU A 237 10.78 -8.53 13.26
C GLU A 237 12.22 -8.02 13.37
N ALA A 238 12.75 -7.99 14.59
CA ALA A 238 14.16 -7.75 14.88
C ALA A 238 14.74 -8.95 15.65
N LEU A 239 16.04 -9.14 15.59
CA LEU A 239 16.69 -10.11 16.48
C LEU A 239 16.47 -9.71 17.93
N ALA A 240 16.26 -10.70 18.79
CA ALA A 240 16.28 -10.47 20.22
C ALA A 240 17.66 -9.96 20.66
N PRO A 241 17.73 -9.04 21.67
CA PRO A 241 19.00 -8.60 22.20
C PRO A 241 19.87 -9.78 22.64
N ALA A 242 21.09 -9.86 22.12
CA ALA A 242 22.04 -10.91 22.47
C ALA A 242 22.87 -10.57 23.72
N THR A 243 22.85 -9.30 24.13
CA THR A 243 23.63 -8.82 25.29
C THR A 243 23.00 -9.31 26.59
N PRO A 244 23.76 -9.95 27.48
CA PRO A 244 23.26 -10.31 28.80
C PRO A 244 22.80 -9.07 29.58
N ARG A 245 21.80 -9.25 30.44
CA ARG A 245 21.32 -8.20 31.34
C ARG A 245 22.49 -7.72 32.22
N PRO A 246 22.75 -6.38 32.26
CA PRO A 246 23.76 -5.83 33.16
C PRO A 246 23.41 -6.10 34.63
N ALA A 247 24.41 -6.13 35.50
CA ALA A 247 24.19 -6.23 36.94
C ALA A 247 23.54 -4.94 37.47
N PRO A 248 22.63 -5.02 38.47
CA PRO A 248 22.06 -3.84 39.12
C PRO A 248 23.16 -2.93 39.73
N ALA A 249 23.13 -1.65 39.38
CA ALA A 249 24.11 -0.65 39.84
C ALA A 249 23.54 0.31 40.89
N ILE A 250 22.21 0.56 40.86
CA ILE A 250 21.54 1.48 41.77
C ILE A 250 20.41 0.80 42.54
N GLY A 251 20.08 1.35 43.70
CA GLY A 251 18.94 0.89 44.50
C GLY A 251 17.61 1.37 43.94
N MET A 252 16.56 0.57 44.16
CA MET A 252 15.20 0.96 43.80
C MET A 252 14.74 2.13 44.69
N THR A 253 14.26 3.21 44.10
CA THR A 253 13.82 4.41 44.81
C THR A 253 12.54 4.98 44.21
N LYS A 254 11.57 5.33 45.07
CA LYS A 254 10.37 6.07 44.65
C LYS A 254 10.72 7.55 44.55
N THR A 255 10.62 8.10 43.36
CA THR A 255 11.09 9.44 43.00
C THR A 255 9.92 10.34 42.61
N PRO A 256 9.82 11.58 43.21
CA PRO A 256 8.79 12.53 42.81
C PRO A 256 8.96 13.01 41.35
N THR A 257 7.89 12.99 40.58
CA THR A 257 7.84 13.45 39.18
C THR A 257 6.56 14.25 38.93
N PRO A 258 6.38 15.40 39.60
CA PRO A 258 5.14 16.15 39.60
C PRO A 258 4.73 16.60 38.17
N GLY A 259 3.50 16.23 37.76
CA GLY A 259 2.93 16.58 36.48
C GLY A 259 3.57 15.86 35.26
N LYS A 260 4.43 14.85 35.48
CA LYS A 260 5.13 14.11 34.42
C LYS A 260 4.51 12.72 34.26
N SER A 261 3.81 12.49 33.16
CA SER A 261 3.07 11.25 32.92
C SER A 261 3.53 10.49 31.66
N THR A 262 4.40 11.09 30.83
CA THR A 262 4.97 10.42 29.65
C THR A 262 6.40 9.99 29.92
N CYS A 263 6.85 8.89 29.33
CA CYS A 263 8.24 8.44 29.46
C CYS A 263 9.23 9.53 29.06
N ALA A 264 8.94 10.29 27.99
CA ALA A 264 9.80 11.40 27.55
C ALA A 264 9.92 12.52 28.59
N ASP A 265 8.82 12.96 29.20
CA ASP A 265 8.83 13.99 30.22
C ASP A 265 9.57 13.53 31.48
N VAL A 266 9.39 12.26 31.87
CA VAL A 266 10.07 11.65 33.00
C VAL A 266 11.58 11.54 32.76
N ALA A 267 11.97 11.10 31.57
CA ALA A 267 13.38 11.00 31.16
C ALA A 267 14.08 12.37 31.22
N VAL A 268 13.43 13.41 30.66
CA VAL A 268 13.96 14.79 30.73
C VAL A 268 14.06 15.29 32.16
N MET A 269 13.02 15.05 32.97
CA MET A 269 13.01 15.53 34.37
C MET A 269 14.09 14.88 35.23
N LEU A 270 14.36 13.58 35.01
CA LEU A 270 15.33 12.80 35.79
C LEU A 270 16.73 12.81 35.17
N ASP A 271 16.93 13.52 34.05
CA ASP A 271 18.18 13.60 33.29
C ASP A 271 18.76 12.22 32.94
N VAL A 272 17.88 11.37 32.34
CA VAL A 272 18.23 10.01 31.92
C VAL A 272 17.83 9.79 30.46
N PRO A 273 18.48 8.85 29.72
CA PRO A 273 18.04 8.44 28.40
C PRO A 273 16.62 7.90 28.41
N LEU A 274 15.83 8.19 27.35
CA LEU A 274 14.45 7.70 27.21
C LEU A 274 14.37 6.17 27.22
N GLU A 275 15.37 5.51 26.69
CA GLU A 275 15.54 4.05 26.65
C GLU A 275 15.67 3.40 28.04
N ASN A 276 15.97 4.18 29.08
CA ASN A 276 16.00 3.70 30.46
C ASN A 276 14.61 3.69 31.12
N THR A 277 13.61 4.21 30.46
CA THR A 277 12.22 4.19 30.94
C THR A 277 11.45 3.01 30.36
N VAL A 278 10.44 2.54 31.10
CA VAL A 278 9.53 1.47 30.69
C VAL A 278 8.10 1.96 30.79
N LYS A 279 7.40 1.93 29.66
CA LYS A 279 5.97 2.25 29.60
C LYS A 279 5.12 1.03 29.92
N SER A 280 4.04 1.26 30.66
CA SER A 280 3.04 0.27 31.04
C SER A 280 1.77 0.47 30.25
N LEU A 281 1.41 -0.49 29.40
CA LEU A 281 0.17 -0.52 28.64
C LEU A 281 -0.77 -1.56 29.23
N VAL A 282 -2.02 -1.18 29.47
CA VAL A 282 -3.00 -2.09 30.08
C VAL A 282 -4.05 -2.47 29.04
N LEU A 283 -4.12 -3.76 28.75
CA LEU A 283 -5.05 -4.35 27.78
C LEU A 283 -6.07 -5.22 28.49
N ALA A 284 -7.17 -5.48 27.81
CA ALA A 284 -8.24 -6.37 28.28
C ALA A 284 -8.70 -7.30 27.17
N THR A 285 -9.00 -8.54 27.52
CA THR A 285 -9.66 -9.50 26.64
C THR A 285 -10.93 -9.99 27.27
N ASP A 286 -12.02 -9.96 26.51
CA ASP A 286 -13.36 -10.32 26.96
C ASP A 286 -13.70 -11.75 26.53
N VAL A 287 -14.12 -12.57 27.47
CA VAL A 287 -14.70 -13.89 27.22
C VAL A 287 -16.21 -13.73 27.06
N LEU A 288 -16.71 -14.10 25.89
CA LEU A 288 -18.12 -13.99 25.54
C LEU A 288 -18.84 -15.33 25.75
N ASN A 289 -20.12 -15.28 26.16
CA ASN A 289 -21.02 -16.44 26.11
C ASN A 289 -21.61 -16.64 24.70
N ASP A 290 -22.44 -17.67 24.54
CA ASP A 290 -23.06 -18.02 23.25
C ASP A 290 -23.98 -16.92 22.69
N VAL A 291 -24.46 -16.00 23.54
CA VAL A 291 -25.28 -14.84 23.16
C VAL A 291 -24.47 -13.55 23.02
N LYS A 292 -23.12 -13.65 22.95
CA LYS A 292 -22.16 -12.57 22.79
C LYS A 292 -22.14 -11.54 23.94
N GLU A 293 -22.53 -11.91 25.15
CA GLU A 293 -22.37 -11.08 26.34
C GLU A 293 -21.03 -11.37 27.01
N VAL A 294 -20.41 -10.34 27.57
CA VAL A 294 -19.14 -10.46 28.30
C VAL A 294 -19.39 -11.14 29.63
N VAL A 295 -18.86 -12.34 29.82
CA VAL A 295 -18.98 -13.11 31.08
C VAL A 295 -17.75 -12.97 31.96
N LYS A 296 -16.61 -12.64 31.38
CA LYS A 296 -15.36 -12.44 32.10
C LYS A 296 -14.43 -11.56 31.31
N THR A 297 -13.75 -10.64 31.98
CA THR A 297 -12.66 -9.85 31.41
C THR A 297 -11.34 -10.25 32.06
N LYS A 298 -10.32 -10.51 31.28
CA LYS A 298 -8.94 -10.69 31.74
C LYS A 298 -8.12 -9.46 31.40
N VAL A 299 -7.48 -8.88 32.42
CA VAL A 299 -6.61 -7.71 32.27
C VAL A 299 -5.15 -8.15 32.17
N TRP A 300 -4.40 -7.46 31.30
CA TRP A 300 -3.01 -7.73 30.98
C TRP A 300 -2.20 -6.45 31.14
N LEU A 301 -0.97 -6.57 31.62
CA LEU A 301 0.02 -5.50 31.62
C LEU A 301 1.09 -5.82 30.58
N LEU A 302 1.31 -4.92 29.63
CA LEU A 302 2.42 -4.97 28.70
C LEU A 302 3.49 -3.98 29.10
N LEU A 303 4.74 -4.43 29.13
CA LEU A 303 5.91 -3.59 29.44
C LEU A 303 6.76 -3.42 28.19
N LEU A 304 6.88 -2.17 27.74
CA LEU A 304 7.71 -1.77 26.60
C LEU A 304 8.74 -0.72 27.02
N ARG A 305 9.89 -0.70 26.37
CA ARG A 305 10.87 0.37 26.53
C ARG A 305 10.25 1.72 26.13
N GLY A 306 10.61 2.80 26.83
CA GLY A 306 9.94 4.10 26.73
C GLY A 306 9.95 4.73 25.34
N ASP A 307 10.97 4.45 24.54
CA ASP A 307 11.14 4.92 23.16
C ASP A 307 10.48 4.01 22.10
N HIS A 308 9.89 2.85 22.50
CA HIS A 308 9.28 1.91 21.57
C HIS A 308 7.75 2.02 21.56
N ASP A 309 7.13 1.70 20.44
CA ASP A 309 5.67 1.63 20.28
C ASP A 309 5.18 0.19 20.14
N MET A 310 4.01 -0.07 20.70
CA MET A 310 3.36 -1.38 20.63
C MET A 310 2.98 -1.72 19.19
N ASN A 311 3.20 -2.98 18.82
CA ASN A 311 2.70 -3.56 17.58
C ASN A 311 1.43 -4.36 17.87
N GLU A 312 0.28 -3.82 17.50
CA GLU A 312 -1.03 -4.43 17.80
C GLU A 312 -1.21 -5.78 17.12
N VAL A 313 -0.66 -5.96 15.92
CA VAL A 313 -0.75 -7.23 15.17
C VAL A 313 0.04 -8.34 15.89
N LYS A 314 1.26 -8.05 16.34
CA LYS A 314 2.07 -9.00 17.11
C LYS A 314 1.40 -9.36 18.44
N VAL A 315 0.92 -8.36 19.16
CA VAL A 315 0.20 -8.55 20.43
C VAL A 315 -1.06 -9.39 20.25
N GLY A 316 -1.87 -9.12 19.22
CA GLY A 316 -3.09 -9.86 18.95
C GLY A 316 -2.88 -11.34 18.57
N LYS A 317 -1.66 -11.73 18.18
CA LYS A 317 -1.26 -13.12 17.91
C LYS A 317 -0.80 -13.89 19.15
N LEU A 318 -0.58 -13.20 20.27
CA LEU A 318 -0.18 -13.87 21.52
C LEU A 318 -1.34 -14.68 22.12
N PRO A 319 -1.05 -15.82 22.74
CA PRO A 319 -2.07 -16.64 23.39
C PRO A 319 -2.85 -15.85 24.45
N GLY A 320 -4.15 -15.79 24.31
CA GLY A 320 -5.07 -15.09 25.21
C GLY A 320 -5.22 -13.58 24.97
N LEU A 321 -4.53 -13.02 23.97
CA LEU A 321 -4.62 -11.60 23.58
C LEU A 321 -5.35 -11.38 22.25
N THR A 322 -5.82 -12.43 21.60
CA THR A 322 -6.64 -12.30 20.39
C THR A 322 -7.89 -11.47 20.65
N GLY A 323 -8.12 -10.43 19.85
CA GLY A 323 -9.28 -9.55 20.02
C GLY A 323 -9.20 -8.63 21.25
N PHE A 324 -8.00 -8.35 21.74
CA PHE A 324 -7.79 -7.43 22.86
C PHE A 324 -8.34 -6.02 22.56
N ARG A 325 -8.63 -5.30 23.61
CA ARG A 325 -8.87 -3.84 23.62
C ARG A 325 -8.02 -3.19 24.71
N PHE A 326 -7.88 -1.88 24.66
CA PHE A 326 -7.35 -1.16 25.82
C PHE A 326 -8.30 -1.29 27.01
N ALA A 327 -7.74 -1.45 28.19
CA ALA A 327 -8.52 -1.54 29.41
C ALA A 327 -9.23 -0.21 29.73
N THR A 328 -10.42 -0.29 30.30
CA THR A 328 -11.14 0.90 30.78
C THR A 328 -10.47 1.48 32.04
N LEU A 329 -10.79 2.73 32.35
CA LEU A 329 -10.25 3.38 33.56
C LEU A 329 -10.62 2.65 34.84
N ASP A 330 -11.83 2.07 34.91
CA ASP A 330 -12.30 1.29 36.04
C ASP A 330 -11.52 -0.04 36.21
N GLU A 331 -11.24 -0.72 35.09
CA GLU A 331 -10.42 -1.94 35.08
C GLU A 331 -8.99 -1.62 35.53
N ILE A 332 -8.43 -0.51 35.07
CA ILE A 332 -7.10 -0.05 35.49
C ILE A 332 -7.09 0.29 36.99
N ASP A 333 -8.07 1.06 37.48
CA ASP A 333 -8.13 1.43 38.90
C ASP A 333 -8.24 0.21 39.81
N GLN A 334 -8.98 -0.82 39.42
CA GLN A 334 -9.10 -2.07 40.17
C GLN A 334 -7.76 -2.79 40.40
N HIS A 335 -6.86 -2.74 39.42
CA HIS A 335 -5.58 -3.42 39.49
C HIS A 335 -4.44 -2.56 40.00
N PHE A 336 -4.44 -1.26 39.68
CA PHE A 336 -3.36 -0.35 39.96
C PHE A 336 -3.71 0.66 41.07
N GLY A 337 -4.97 1.08 41.17
CA GLY A 337 -5.39 2.16 42.07
C GLY A 337 -4.91 3.54 41.65
N CYS A 338 -4.54 3.68 40.40
CA CYS A 338 -3.98 4.88 39.82
C CYS A 338 -4.44 5.02 38.37
N LYS A 339 -4.43 6.25 37.87
CA LYS A 339 -4.75 6.56 36.48
C LYS A 339 -3.54 6.29 35.55
N PRO A 340 -3.76 6.08 34.25
CA PRO A 340 -2.69 6.02 33.24
C PRO A 340 -1.73 7.21 33.36
N GLY A 341 -0.45 6.97 33.07
CA GLY A 341 0.65 7.93 33.18
C GLY A 341 1.61 7.64 34.35
N TYR A 342 1.14 6.86 35.32
CA TYR A 342 1.96 6.52 36.50
C TYR A 342 1.93 5.02 36.81
N LEU A 343 1.53 4.20 35.87
CA LEU A 343 1.36 2.75 36.05
C LEU A 343 2.70 2.02 35.98
N GLY A 344 2.85 1.01 36.83
CA GLY A 344 4.03 0.15 36.87
C GLY A 344 3.73 -1.23 37.42
N PRO A 345 4.61 -2.22 37.24
CA PRO A 345 4.41 -3.60 37.67
C PRO A 345 4.59 -3.81 39.18
N ILE A 346 5.07 -2.83 39.90
CA ILE A 346 5.38 -2.94 41.34
C ILE A 346 4.22 -2.40 42.19
N GLY A 347 3.81 -3.15 43.20
CA GLY A 347 2.76 -2.69 44.14
C GLY A 347 1.35 -2.74 43.56
N LEU A 348 1.05 -3.70 42.70
CA LEU A 348 -0.28 -3.93 42.15
C LEU A 348 -1.30 -4.26 43.25
N LYS A 349 -2.51 -3.67 43.18
CA LYS A 349 -3.64 -4.01 44.09
C LYS A 349 -4.17 -5.42 43.84
N LYS A 350 -4.21 -5.85 42.60
CA LYS A 350 -4.59 -7.20 42.20
C LYS A 350 -3.56 -7.73 41.22
N PRO A 351 -3.15 -9.00 41.32
CA PRO A 351 -2.23 -9.60 40.36
C PRO A 351 -2.88 -9.67 38.98
N LEU A 352 -2.06 -9.54 37.94
CA LEU A 352 -2.46 -9.67 36.55
C LEU A 352 -1.35 -10.33 35.72
N SER A 353 -1.68 -10.77 34.52
CA SER A 353 -0.70 -11.35 33.60
C SER A 353 0.15 -10.25 32.99
N ILE A 354 1.47 -10.42 33.04
CA ILE A 354 2.43 -9.45 32.51
C ILE A 354 3.08 -10.04 31.25
N VAL A 355 3.09 -9.28 30.16
CA VAL A 355 3.85 -9.56 28.94
C VAL A 355 4.99 -8.54 28.85
N VAL A 356 6.20 -9.02 28.73
CA VAL A 356 7.39 -8.19 28.70
C VAL A 356 8.01 -8.22 27.31
N ASP A 357 8.31 -7.03 26.76
CA ASP A 357 9.06 -6.97 25.52
C ASP A 357 10.49 -7.52 25.70
N ARG A 358 11.05 -8.09 24.63
CA ARG A 358 12.39 -8.67 24.62
C ARG A 358 13.47 -7.69 25.09
N ASP A 359 13.35 -6.40 24.74
CA ASP A 359 14.30 -5.37 25.15
C ASP A 359 14.19 -5.09 26.65
N VAL A 360 12.96 -5.00 27.18
CA VAL A 360 12.73 -4.76 28.62
C VAL A 360 13.20 -5.94 29.48
N ALA A 361 13.10 -7.15 28.97
CA ALA A 361 13.54 -8.36 29.68
C ALA A 361 15.05 -8.36 29.98
N VAL A 362 15.85 -7.64 29.18
CA VAL A 362 17.32 -7.53 29.39
C VAL A 362 17.76 -6.20 30.02
N MET A 363 16.81 -5.35 30.39
CA MET A 363 17.13 -4.07 31.06
C MET A 363 17.50 -4.26 32.53
N SER A 364 18.34 -3.35 33.01
CA SER A 364 18.66 -3.15 34.45
C SER A 364 18.48 -1.69 34.83
N ASP A 365 18.19 -1.43 36.10
CA ASP A 365 18.06 -0.09 36.68
C ASP A 365 17.04 0.81 35.95
N TRP A 366 16.00 0.21 35.38
CA TRP A 366 15.00 0.92 34.61
C TRP A 366 13.98 1.69 35.46
N ILE A 367 13.23 2.58 34.83
CA ILE A 367 12.26 3.48 35.44
C ILE A 367 10.86 3.16 35.00
N CYS A 368 9.90 3.08 35.94
CA CYS A 368 8.48 2.89 35.63
C CYS A 368 7.58 3.71 36.55
N GLY A 369 6.28 3.74 36.30
CA GLY A 369 5.32 4.36 37.20
C GLY A 369 5.26 3.67 38.56
N ALA A 370 4.94 4.44 39.60
CA ALA A 370 4.87 3.99 40.98
C ALA A 370 3.46 3.58 41.44
N ASN A 371 2.48 3.51 40.53
CA ASN A 371 1.05 3.36 40.81
C ASN A 371 0.50 4.44 41.78
N GLU A 372 1.12 5.59 41.74
CA GLU A 372 0.74 6.77 42.50
C GLU A 372 0.96 8.02 41.67
N PRO A 373 -0.02 8.96 41.61
CA PRO A 373 0.12 10.20 40.86
C PRO A 373 1.37 10.96 41.27
N ASP A 374 2.08 11.51 40.28
CA ASP A 374 3.30 12.32 40.46
C ASP A 374 4.52 11.58 41.02
N PHE A 375 4.52 10.23 40.92
CA PHE A 375 5.67 9.42 41.31
C PHE A 375 6.03 8.34 40.29
N HIS A 376 7.34 8.14 40.13
CA HIS A 376 7.93 7.00 39.42
C HIS A 376 8.92 6.25 40.29
N ILE A 377 9.22 5.02 39.96
CA ILE A 377 10.23 4.18 40.63
C ILE A 377 11.45 4.14 39.71
N THR A 378 12.61 4.51 40.22
CA THR A 378 13.90 4.42 39.54
C THR A 378 14.71 3.23 40.08
N GLY A 379 15.62 2.69 39.24
CA GLY A 379 16.49 1.60 39.62
C GLY A 379 15.81 0.24 39.78
N VAL A 380 14.76 -0.02 39.01
CA VAL A 380 14.03 -1.28 39.04
C VAL A 380 14.83 -2.38 38.33
N ASN A 381 14.86 -3.56 38.93
CA ASN A 381 15.57 -4.72 38.39
C ASN A 381 14.77 -6.01 38.54
N TRP A 382 14.85 -6.84 37.51
CA TRP A 382 14.39 -8.21 37.58
C TRP A 382 15.14 -9.01 38.63
N VAL A 383 14.55 -10.03 39.21
CA VAL A 383 15.07 -10.92 40.26
C VAL A 383 15.16 -10.22 41.62
N ARG A 384 15.65 -8.99 41.70
CA ARG A 384 15.76 -8.25 42.93
C ARG A 384 14.43 -7.65 43.40
N ASP A 385 13.69 -6.98 42.50
CA ASP A 385 12.51 -6.17 42.82
C ASP A 385 11.22 -6.80 42.25
N LEU A 386 11.36 -7.54 41.19
CA LEU A 386 10.32 -8.30 40.49
C LEU A 386 10.83 -9.70 40.15
N PRO A 387 9.98 -10.72 40.11
CA PRO A 387 10.39 -12.04 39.60
C PRO A 387 10.83 -11.94 38.14
N GLU A 388 11.57 -12.95 37.65
CA GLU A 388 11.80 -13.08 36.20
C GLU A 388 10.47 -13.10 35.46
N PRO A 389 10.38 -12.45 34.29
CA PRO A 389 9.13 -12.42 33.56
C PRO A 389 8.75 -13.80 33.00
N ASP A 390 7.54 -14.25 33.30
CA ASP A 390 7.01 -15.53 32.80
C ASP A 390 6.77 -15.53 31.28
N LEU A 391 6.42 -14.39 30.71
CA LEU A 391 6.10 -14.22 29.30
C LEU A 391 6.88 -13.08 28.68
N VAL A 392 7.90 -13.43 27.91
CA VAL A 392 8.70 -12.51 27.09
C VAL A 392 8.35 -12.72 25.63
N ALA A 393 8.01 -11.65 24.92
CA ALA A 393 7.62 -11.70 23.52
C ALA A 393 8.08 -10.48 22.74
N ASP A 394 8.15 -10.58 21.42
CA ASP A 394 8.27 -9.43 20.53
C ASP A 394 6.89 -8.76 20.40
N ILE A 395 6.71 -7.62 21.03
CA ILE A 395 5.43 -6.89 21.09
C ILE A 395 5.52 -5.44 20.61
N ARG A 396 6.66 -5.06 20.05
CA ARG A 396 6.91 -3.70 19.58
C ARG A 396 7.04 -3.57 18.07
N ASN A 397 6.86 -2.37 17.56
CA ASN A 397 7.34 -2.01 16.25
C ASN A 397 8.88 -1.99 16.26
N VAL A 398 9.48 -2.44 15.16
CA VAL A 398 10.92 -2.29 14.98
C VAL A 398 11.28 -0.82 14.74
N VAL A 399 12.51 -0.47 15.03
CA VAL A 399 13.07 0.87 14.77
C VAL A 399 14.27 0.77 13.84
N ALA A 400 14.60 1.88 13.16
CA ALA A 400 15.80 1.92 12.34
C ALA A 400 17.05 1.68 13.20
N GLY A 401 17.95 0.81 12.71
CA GLY A 401 19.14 0.39 13.44
C GLY A 401 18.99 -0.91 14.25
N ASP A 402 17.76 -1.44 14.41
CA ASP A 402 17.57 -2.78 14.97
C ASP A 402 18.33 -3.84 14.14
N ALA A 403 18.78 -4.90 14.80
CA ALA A 403 19.42 -6.02 14.10
C ALA A 403 18.38 -6.77 13.24
N SER A 404 18.70 -6.99 11.97
CA SER A 404 17.86 -7.75 11.06
C SER A 404 17.64 -9.18 11.55
N PRO A 405 16.43 -9.76 11.42
CA PRO A 405 16.14 -11.10 11.94
C PRO A 405 16.94 -12.20 11.24
N ASP A 406 17.48 -11.94 10.04
CA ASP A 406 18.41 -12.86 9.34
C ASP A 406 19.87 -12.75 9.80
N GLY A 407 20.19 -11.80 10.70
CA GLY A 407 21.53 -11.57 11.23
C GLY A 407 22.52 -10.93 10.25
N LEU A 408 22.06 -10.47 9.06
CA LEU A 408 22.94 -9.98 7.99
C LEU A 408 23.13 -8.46 7.96
N GLY A 409 22.61 -7.74 8.97
CA GLY A 409 22.77 -6.29 9.04
C GLY A 409 21.78 -5.62 9.98
N THR A 410 21.55 -4.32 9.78
CA THR A 410 20.60 -3.51 10.54
C THR A 410 19.43 -3.06 9.67
N LEU A 411 18.28 -2.87 10.30
CA LEU A 411 17.04 -2.46 9.66
C LEU A 411 17.06 -0.98 9.30
N ALA A 412 16.53 -0.66 8.13
CA ALA A 412 16.18 0.67 7.67
C ALA A 412 14.66 0.77 7.45
N ILE A 413 14.12 1.98 7.50
CA ILE A 413 12.69 2.24 7.32
C ILE A 413 12.50 3.29 6.23
N GLU A 414 11.64 2.98 5.25
CA GLU A 414 11.22 3.88 4.18
C GLU A 414 9.70 4.02 4.17
N ARG A 415 9.19 4.97 3.38
CA ARG A 415 7.75 5.10 3.13
C ARG A 415 7.41 4.48 1.78
N GLY A 416 6.27 3.79 1.71
CA GLY A 416 5.79 3.12 0.53
C GLY A 416 4.31 3.38 0.25
N ILE A 417 3.97 3.22 -1.04
CA ILE A 417 2.60 3.23 -1.57
C ILE A 417 2.32 1.80 -2.03
N GLU A 418 1.40 1.10 -1.37
CA GLU A 418 0.97 -0.23 -1.77
C GLU A 418 0.26 -0.18 -3.13
N VAL A 419 0.84 -0.80 -4.14
CA VAL A 419 0.30 -0.83 -5.51
C VAL A 419 -0.18 -2.22 -5.94
N GLY A 420 0.28 -3.26 -5.25
CA GLY A 420 -0.13 -4.63 -5.50
C GLY A 420 0.07 -5.52 -4.29
N HIS A 421 -0.71 -6.58 -4.21
CA HIS A 421 -0.69 -7.52 -3.10
C HIS A 421 -0.99 -8.92 -3.60
N VAL A 422 -0.24 -9.90 -3.16
CA VAL A 422 -0.43 -11.32 -3.47
C VAL A 422 -0.66 -12.10 -2.18
N PHE A 423 -1.70 -12.96 -2.16
CA PHE A 423 -2.12 -13.73 -1.01
C PHE A 423 -2.21 -15.22 -1.35
N TYR A 424 -1.80 -16.07 -0.42
CA TYR A 424 -2.20 -17.46 -0.36
C TYR A 424 -3.31 -17.61 0.67
N LEU A 425 -4.50 -18.02 0.25
CA LEU A 425 -5.72 -18.04 1.05
C LEU A 425 -6.01 -19.40 1.69
N GLY A 426 -5.33 -20.46 1.23
CA GLY A 426 -5.67 -21.83 1.62
C GLY A 426 -7.09 -22.21 1.19
N THR A 427 -7.80 -22.91 2.06
CA THR A 427 -9.19 -23.37 1.82
C THR A 427 -10.25 -22.48 2.45
N LYS A 428 -9.89 -21.29 2.94
CA LYS A 428 -10.80 -20.42 3.71
C LYS A 428 -12.15 -20.19 3.02
N TYR A 429 -12.12 -19.77 1.74
CA TYR A 429 -13.33 -19.49 0.98
C TYR A 429 -13.96 -20.75 0.40
N SER A 430 -13.17 -21.64 -0.15
CA SER A 430 -13.67 -22.88 -0.73
C SER A 430 -14.37 -23.76 0.31
N GLN A 431 -13.86 -23.79 1.54
CA GLN A 431 -14.48 -24.52 2.64
C GLN A 431 -15.78 -23.85 3.10
N ALA A 432 -15.78 -22.53 3.31
CA ALA A 432 -16.98 -21.78 3.74
C ALA A 432 -18.12 -21.90 2.72
N MET A 433 -17.80 -21.89 1.42
CA MET A 433 -18.76 -21.95 0.32
C MET A 433 -18.97 -23.37 -0.25
N ASN A 434 -18.41 -24.40 0.40
CA ASN A 434 -18.46 -25.80 -0.05
C ASN A 434 -18.01 -25.99 -1.53
N ALA A 435 -16.97 -25.29 -1.94
CA ALA A 435 -16.40 -25.39 -3.28
C ALA A 435 -15.42 -26.59 -3.35
N THR A 436 -15.94 -27.73 -3.77
CA THR A 436 -15.21 -29.02 -3.85
C THR A 436 -15.01 -29.48 -5.30
N PHE A 437 -13.97 -30.29 -5.46
CA PHE A 437 -13.68 -31.04 -6.70
C PHE A 437 -13.38 -32.51 -6.36
N LEU A 438 -13.42 -33.37 -7.34
CA LEU A 438 -13.00 -34.77 -7.15
C LEU A 438 -11.49 -34.91 -7.36
N ASP A 439 -10.82 -35.43 -6.33
CA ASP A 439 -9.36 -35.71 -6.35
C ASP A 439 -9.03 -36.92 -7.26
N VAL A 440 -7.75 -37.31 -7.29
CA VAL A 440 -7.27 -38.46 -8.10
C VAL A 440 -7.92 -39.80 -7.70
N ASN A 441 -8.47 -39.90 -6.49
CA ASN A 441 -9.13 -41.08 -5.95
C ASN A 441 -10.66 -41.00 -6.03
N GLY A 442 -11.19 -39.93 -6.67
CA GLY A 442 -12.63 -39.68 -6.79
C GLY A 442 -13.27 -39.19 -5.48
N LYS A 443 -12.50 -38.70 -4.52
CA LYS A 443 -13.02 -38.15 -3.26
C LYS A 443 -13.19 -36.63 -3.36
N PRO A 444 -14.25 -36.06 -2.75
CA PRO A 444 -14.39 -34.62 -2.65
C PRO A 444 -13.26 -34.01 -1.84
N SER A 445 -12.67 -32.93 -2.36
CA SER A 445 -11.64 -32.14 -1.70
C SER A 445 -11.90 -30.65 -1.92
N PHE A 446 -11.56 -29.78 -0.96
CA PHE A 446 -11.68 -28.33 -1.11
C PHE A 446 -10.56 -27.78 -1.98
N MET A 447 -10.88 -26.76 -2.79
CA MET A 447 -9.90 -26.07 -3.63
C MET A 447 -8.99 -25.19 -2.76
N GLU A 448 -7.69 -25.25 -3.00
CA GLU A 448 -6.74 -24.27 -2.45
C GLU A 448 -6.76 -23.01 -3.31
N MET A 449 -6.76 -21.85 -2.68
CA MET A 449 -6.97 -20.57 -3.35
C MET A 449 -5.84 -19.58 -3.08
N GLY A 450 -5.59 -18.73 -4.07
CA GLY A 450 -4.80 -17.51 -3.96
C GLY A 450 -5.60 -16.31 -4.48
N CYS A 451 -5.27 -15.10 -4.00
CA CYS A 451 -5.85 -13.84 -4.41
C CYS A 451 -4.74 -12.83 -4.71
N TYR A 452 -4.87 -12.07 -5.79
CA TYR A 452 -3.78 -11.25 -6.32
C TYR A 452 -4.32 -9.92 -6.86
N GLY A 453 -4.14 -8.81 -6.11
CA GLY A 453 -4.66 -7.49 -6.44
C GLY A 453 -3.60 -6.50 -6.96
N ILE A 454 -3.96 -5.66 -7.92
CA ILE A 454 -3.20 -4.46 -8.35
C ILE A 454 -4.14 -3.28 -8.46
N GLY A 455 -3.81 -2.18 -7.80
CA GLY A 455 -4.55 -0.92 -7.88
C GLY A 455 -4.25 -0.18 -9.18
N ILE A 456 -5.02 -0.43 -10.23
CA ILE A 456 -4.81 0.13 -11.58
C ILE A 456 -4.81 1.66 -11.58
N THR A 457 -5.79 2.28 -10.94
CA THR A 457 -5.89 3.75 -10.84
C THR A 457 -4.93 4.37 -9.84
N ARG A 458 -4.39 3.59 -8.90
CA ARG A 458 -3.36 4.02 -7.94
C ARG A 458 -1.98 4.14 -8.58
N LEU A 459 -1.65 3.28 -9.54
CA LEU A 459 -0.35 3.22 -10.21
C LEU A 459 0.09 4.52 -10.88
N PRO A 460 -0.77 5.23 -11.65
CA PRO A 460 -0.39 6.54 -12.19
C PRO A 460 -0.02 7.56 -11.11
N ALA A 461 -0.76 7.58 -9.99
CA ALA A 461 -0.45 8.47 -8.87
C ALA A 461 0.89 8.11 -8.21
N ALA A 462 1.14 6.82 -7.95
CA ALA A 462 2.42 6.33 -7.41
C ALA A 462 3.60 6.63 -8.34
N ALA A 463 3.41 6.50 -9.67
CA ALA A 463 4.43 6.85 -10.65
C ALA A 463 4.78 8.35 -10.62
N ILE A 464 3.79 9.23 -10.44
CA ILE A 464 4.01 10.67 -10.33
C ILE A 464 4.76 11.01 -9.03
N GLU A 465 4.45 10.37 -7.90
CA GLU A 465 5.15 10.63 -6.64
C GLU A 465 6.66 10.38 -6.75
N GLN A 466 7.10 9.44 -7.60
CA GLN A 466 8.51 9.20 -7.89
C GLN A 466 9.08 10.07 -9.02
N ASN A 467 8.23 10.54 -9.94
CA ASN A 467 8.67 11.09 -11.22
C ASN A 467 7.97 12.44 -11.52
N HIS A 468 8.45 13.50 -10.91
CA HIS A 468 7.98 14.87 -11.14
C HIS A 468 9.09 15.89 -10.88
N ASP A 469 8.86 17.13 -11.32
CA ASP A 469 9.62 18.31 -10.95
C ASP A 469 8.68 19.52 -10.77
N GLU A 470 9.24 20.71 -10.58
CA GLU A 470 8.47 21.95 -10.40
C GLU A 470 7.60 22.30 -11.61
N ARG A 471 7.97 21.85 -12.81
CA ARG A 471 7.26 22.11 -14.07
C ARG A 471 6.07 21.16 -14.26
N GLY A 472 6.14 19.94 -13.72
CA GLY A 472 5.06 18.97 -13.86
C GLY A 472 5.50 17.51 -13.75
N ILE A 473 4.75 16.65 -14.42
CA ILE A 473 4.95 15.20 -14.41
C ILE A 473 6.14 14.83 -15.30
N ILE A 474 6.84 13.76 -14.94
CA ILE A 474 7.93 13.15 -15.74
C ILE A 474 7.58 11.66 -15.92
N TRP A 475 6.69 11.35 -16.86
CA TRP A 475 6.27 9.97 -17.08
C TRP A 475 7.44 9.07 -17.49
N PRO A 476 7.50 7.83 -16.97
CA PRO A 476 8.12 6.73 -17.70
C PRO A 476 7.43 6.55 -19.05
N ASP A 477 8.18 6.28 -20.12
CA ASP A 477 7.66 6.24 -21.50
C ASP A 477 6.47 5.27 -21.65
N ALA A 478 6.53 4.15 -20.94
CA ALA A 478 5.46 3.14 -20.94
C ALA A 478 4.10 3.64 -20.42
N LEU A 479 4.11 4.68 -19.57
CA LEU A 479 2.91 5.21 -18.90
C LEU A 479 2.43 6.54 -19.49
N ALA A 480 3.25 7.26 -20.24
CA ALA A 480 2.91 8.57 -20.76
C ALA A 480 1.60 8.57 -21.58
N PRO A 481 0.71 9.57 -21.41
CA PRO A 481 -0.55 9.62 -22.13
C PRO A 481 -0.37 9.70 -23.65
N PHE A 482 0.66 10.38 -24.10
CA PHE A 482 1.22 10.38 -25.43
C PHE A 482 2.74 10.25 -25.31
N THR A 483 3.35 9.53 -26.24
CA THR A 483 4.81 9.35 -26.21
C THR A 483 5.52 10.56 -26.79
N VAL A 484 4.96 11.14 -27.86
CA VAL A 484 5.55 12.27 -28.58
C VAL A 484 4.53 13.39 -28.71
N VAL A 485 4.99 14.64 -28.57
CA VAL A 485 4.23 15.83 -28.98
C VAL A 485 5.00 16.63 -30.03
N LEU A 486 4.29 17.01 -31.09
CA LEU A 486 4.80 17.93 -32.10
C LEU A 486 4.23 19.32 -31.84
N CYS A 487 5.13 20.31 -31.70
CA CYS A 487 4.83 21.69 -31.37
C CYS A 487 5.20 22.62 -32.51
N PRO A 488 4.32 22.83 -33.52
CA PRO A 488 4.58 23.79 -34.60
C PRO A 488 4.40 25.21 -34.10
N ILE A 489 5.41 26.07 -34.38
CA ILE A 489 5.41 27.47 -33.94
C ILE A 489 4.77 28.35 -35.01
N SER A 490 3.62 28.97 -34.71
CA SER A 490 2.87 29.86 -35.57
C SER A 490 2.60 29.27 -36.98
N PRO A 491 2.01 28.08 -37.07
CA PRO A 491 1.79 27.38 -38.34
C PRO A 491 0.91 28.16 -39.33
N ASP A 492 -0.02 28.97 -38.83
CA ASP A 492 -0.88 29.83 -39.68
C ASP A 492 -0.07 30.95 -40.36
N ARG A 493 0.98 31.41 -39.73
CA ARG A 493 1.88 32.44 -40.31
C ARG A 493 2.93 31.85 -41.24
N PHE A 494 3.36 30.63 -40.96
CA PHE A 494 4.45 29.95 -41.68
C PHE A 494 3.96 28.62 -42.25
N PRO A 495 3.46 28.59 -43.53
CA PRO A 495 2.95 27.37 -44.14
C PRO A 495 3.94 26.21 -44.18
N ALA A 496 5.25 26.49 -44.34
CA ALA A 496 6.29 25.47 -44.30
C ALA A 496 6.39 24.75 -42.95
N VAL A 497 6.12 25.44 -41.83
CA VAL A 497 6.05 24.84 -40.50
C VAL A 497 4.89 23.89 -40.39
N LYS A 498 3.72 24.28 -40.92
CA LYS A 498 2.53 23.43 -40.94
C LYS A 498 2.78 22.17 -41.77
N GLU A 499 3.29 22.32 -42.98
CA GLU A 499 3.57 21.19 -43.89
C GLU A 499 4.59 20.21 -43.25
N ALA A 500 5.71 20.71 -42.74
CA ALA A 500 6.72 19.88 -42.07
C ALA A 500 6.13 19.13 -40.85
N ALA A 501 5.27 19.80 -40.05
CA ALA A 501 4.60 19.16 -38.91
C ALA A 501 3.61 18.08 -39.33
N ASP A 502 2.80 18.33 -40.37
CA ASP A 502 1.85 17.34 -40.89
C ASP A 502 2.57 16.12 -41.50
N VAL A 503 3.69 16.32 -42.21
CA VAL A 503 4.54 15.24 -42.77
C VAL A 503 5.15 14.40 -41.64
N LEU A 504 5.80 15.02 -40.66
CA LEU A 504 6.43 14.32 -39.54
C LEU A 504 5.37 13.58 -38.69
N TYR A 505 4.20 14.19 -38.49
CA TYR A 505 3.07 13.57 -37.80
C TYR A 505 2.61 12.30 -38.50
N ALA A 506 2.44 12.35 -39.84
CA ALA A 506 2.04 11.19 -40.63
C ALA A 506 3.09 10.08 -40.59
N GLU A 507 4.38 10.41 -40.65
CA GLU A 507 5.49 9.45 -40.58
C GLU A 507 5.54 8.72 -39.23
N LEU A 508 5.45 9.46 -38.11
CA LEU A 508 5.45 8.88 -36.77
C LEU A 508 4.22 7.98 -36.54
N LEU A 509 3.04 8.43 -37.01
CA LEU A 509 1.82 7.62 -36.94
C LEU A 509 1.93 6.32 -37.73
N ALA A 510 2.45 6.39 -38.96
CA ALA A 510 2.66 5.21 -39.80
C ALA A 510 3.67 4.22 -39.20
N SER A 511 4.60 4.70 -38.37
CA SER A 511 5.55 3.86 -37.61
C SER A 511 4.98 3.32 -36.29
N GLY A 512 3.70 3.57 -35.97
CA GLY A 512 3.07 3.09 -34.74
C GLY A 512 3.40 3.90 -33.49
N VAL A 513 4.03 5.08 -33.64
CA VAL A 513 4.35 5.97 -32.52
C VAL A 513 3.09 6.67 -32.02
N ASP A 514 2.86 6.65 -30.70
CA ASP A 514 1.74 7.35 -30.07
C ASP A 514 2.02 8.86 -29.98
N VAL A 515 1.66 9.59 -31.05
CA VAL A 515 1.99 11.00 -31.25
C VAL A 515 0.74 11.89 -31.23
N ILE A 516 0.89 13.08 -30.63
CA ILE A 516 -0.07 14.18 -30.70
C ILE A 516 0.56 15.39 -31.41
N LEU A 517 -0.20 15.99 -32.33
CA LEU A 517 0.17 17.26 -32.99
C LEU A 517 -0.58 18.40 -32.31
N ASP A 518 0.14 19.38 -31.77
CA ASP A 518 -0.50 20.57 -31.17
C ASP A 518 -0.82 21.62 -32.22
N ASP A 519 -2.02 21.50 -32.76
CA ASP A 519 -2.59 22.39 -33.78
C ASP A 519 -3.56 23.44 -33.19
N ARG A 520 -3.51 23.72 -31.88
CA ARG A 520 -4.40 24.68 -31.23
C ARG A 520 -4.06 26.14 -31.52
N GLY A 521 -2.89 26.43 -32.08
CA GLY A 521 -2.45 27.79 -32.35
C GLY A 521 -2.06 28.59 -31.09
N GLU A 522 -1.76 27.91 -30.00
CA GLU A 522 -1.34 28.51 -28.73
C GLU A 522 0.04 29.19 -28.85
N ARG A 523 0.27 30.19 -27.99
CA ARG A 523 1.59 30.79 -27.87
C ARG A 523 2.61 29.77 -27.37
N PRO A 524 3.87 29.78 -27.86
CA PRO A 524 4.88 28.78 -27.50
C PRO A 524 5.04 28.54 -25.99
N GLY A 525 5.06 29.63 -25.20
CA GLY A 525 5.18 29.50 -23.74
C GLY A 525 4.02 28.78 -23.07
N ALA A 526 2.79 29.02 -23.51
CA ALA A 526 1.61 28.31 -22.99
C ALA A 526 1.59 26.85 -23.44
N MET A 527 1.87 26.62 -24.73
CA MET A 527 1.95 25.28 -25.31
C MET A 527 3.00 24.41 -24.61
N PHE A 528 4.20 24.94 -24.37
CA PHE A 528 5.26 24.19 -23.67
C PHE A 528 4.92 23.93 -22.21
N ALA A 529 4.34 24.93 -21.51
CA ALA A 529 3.91 24.76 -20.12
C ALA A 529 2.83 23.66 -19.96
N ASP A 530 1.89 23.56 -20.90
CA ASP A 530 0.89 22.48 -20.90
C ASP A 530 1.55 21.11 -21.03
N TRP A 531 2.43 20.92 -22.02
CA TRP A 531 3.04 19.63 -22.28
C TRP A 531 4.10 19.24 -21.24
N GLU A 532 4.78 20.21 -20.62
CA GLU A 532 5.66 19.96 -19.48
C GLU A 532 4.87 19.57 -18.24
N LEU A 533 3.73 20.23 -17.98
CA LEU A 533 2.82 19.86 -16.88
C LEU A 533 2.25 18.45 -17.08
N ILE A 534 1.77 18.14 -18.30
CA ILE A 534 1.24 16.82 -18.66
C ILE A 534 2.34 15.74 -18.60
N GLY A 535 3.58 16.13 -18.93
CA GLY A 535 4.75 15.25 -18.82
C GLY A 535 4.97 14.36 -20.03
N VAL A 536 4.63 14.81 -21.26
CA VAL A 536 4.91 14.02 -22.47
C VAL A 536 6.43 13.88 -22.66
N PRO A 537 6.95 12.62 -22.80
CA PRO A 537 8.39 12.37 -22.79
C PRO A 537 9.18 13.06 -23.90
N HIS A 538 8.67 13.02 -25.13
CA HIS A 538 9.40 13.50 -26.30
C HIS A 538 8.68 14.70 -26.93
N ARG A 539 9.32 15.87 -26.95
CA ARG A 539 8.82 17.07 -27.61
C ARG A 539 9.66 17.40 -28.82
N VAL A 540 9.01 17.62 -29.96
CA VAL A 540 9.62 18.13 -31.18
C VAL A 540 9.01 19.50 -31.47
N THR A 541 9.85 20.55 -31.52
CA THR A 541 9.45 21.90 -31.83
C THR A 541 9.87 22.25 -33.25
N LEU A 542 8.89 22.64 -34.06
CA LEU A 542 9.13 23.04 -35.46
C LEU A 542 8.95 24.56 -35.56
N GLY A 543 10.03 25.27 -35.86
CA GLY A 543 10.05 26.72 -36.05
C GLY A 543 10.55 27.12 -37.44
N ASP A 544 10.06 28.26 -37.98
CA ASP A 544 10.42 28.75 -39.31
C ASP A 544 11.93 28.94 -39.52
N ARG A 545 12.64 29.46 -38.50
CA ARG A 545 14.08 29.64 -38.56
C ARG A 545 14.82 28.30 -38.66
N GLY A 546 14.49 27.35 -37.79
CA GLY A 546 15.12 26.02 -37.78
C GLY A 546 14.88 25.29 -39.11
N LEU A 547 13.65 25.33 -39.63
CA LEU A 547 13.31 24.67 -40.91
C LEU A 547 14.05 25.25 -42.10
N LYS A 548 14.33 26.56 -42.11
CA LYS A 548 15.22 27.18 -43.16
C LYS A 548 16.64 26.65 -43.13
N GLU A 549 17.08 26.16 -41.96
CA GLU A 549 18.40 25.53 -41.76
C GLU A 549 18.29 23.98 -41.83
N GLY A 550 17.10 23.43 -42.18
CA GLY A 550 16.85 21.99 -42.22
C GLY A 550 16.81 21.32 -40.86
N GLN A 551 16.55 22.07 -39.78
CA GLN A 551 16.63 21.61 -38.41
C GLN A 551 15.28 21.74 -37.67
N VAL A 552 15.08 20.89 -36.67
CA VAL A 552 14.03 21.00 -35.66
C VAL A 552 14.65 20.89 -34.27
N GLU A 553 13.96 21.36 -33.25
CA GLU A 553 14.41 21.18 -31.88
C GLU A 553 13.74 19.93 -31.29
N TYR A 554 14.56 19.05 -30.72
CA TYR A 554 14.11 17.86 -29.97
C TYR A 554 14.51 18.02 -28.51
N GLN A 555 13.56 17.68 -27.60
CA GLN A 555 13.84 17.64 -26.17
C GLN A 555 13.11 16.45 -25.53
N HIS A 556 13.85 15.62 -24.80
CA HIS A 556 13.25 14.67 -23.88
C HIS A 556 12.88 15.39 -22.56
N ARG A 557 11.80 14.99 -21.91
CA ARG A 557 11.27 15.66 -20.68
C ARG A 557 12.29 15.71 -19.54
N ARG A 558 13.24 14.78 -19.50
CA ARG A 558 14.34 14.74 -18.51
C ARG A 558 15.56 15.56 -18.91
N ASP A 559 15.63 16.05 -20.16
CA ASP A 559 16.78 16.83 -20.63
C ASP A 559 16.69 18.28 -20.14
N ALA A 560 17.82 18.84 -19.76
CA ALA A 560 17.90 20.24 -19.31
C ALA A 560 17.63 21.23 -20.44
N ALA A 561 17.98 20.89 -21.71
CA ALA A 561 17.85 21.74 -22.88
C ALA A 561 17.45 20.93 -24.12
N ALA A 562 16.84 21.61 -25.08
CA ALA A 562 16.58 21.05 -26.40
C ALA A 562 17.87 20.92 -27.22
N THR A 563 17.91 19.95 -28.13
CA THR A 563 18.97 19.72 -29.10
C THR A 563 18.46 19.97 -30.52
N SER A 564 19.29 20.52 -31.39
CA SER A 564 18.96 20.67 -32.81
C SER A 564 19.20 19.36 -33.55
N VAL A 565 18.23 18.94 -34.34
CA VAL A 565 18.23 17.66 -35.07
C VAL A 565 17.78 17.92 -36.51
N PRO A 566 18.43 17.30 -37.53
CA PRO A 566 17.96 17.40 -38.90
C PRO A 566 16.52 16.90 -39.02
N VAL A 567 15.67 17.65 -39.73
CA VAL A 567 14.25 17.34 -39.85
C VAL A 567 13.99 15.93 -40.41
N GLY A 568 14.85 15.45 -41.33
CA GLY A 568 14.76 14.11 -41.90
C GLY A 568 15.24 12.97 -40.97
N GLU A 569 15.88 13.28 -39.86
CA GLU A 569 16.44 12.28 -38.93
C GLU A 569 15.64 12.15 -37.61
N VAL A 570 14.80 13.15 -37.30
CA VAL A 570 14.09 13.19 -36.00
C VAL A 570 13.15 12.01 -35.78
N ALA A 571 12.47 11.51 -36.80
CA ALA A 571 11.60 10.34 -36.70
C ALA A 571 12.43 9.07 -36.40
N ALA A 572 13.58 8.91 -37.02
CA ALA A 572 14.49 7.80 -36.75
C ALA A 572 15.08 7.88 -35.32
N LEU A 573 15.47 9.09 -34.88
CA LEU A 573 15.91 9.32 -33.50
C LEU A 573 14.86 8.90 -32.47
N ILE A 574 13.60 9.32 -32.66
CA ILE A 574 12.50 8.97 -31.78
C ILE A 574 12.30 7.46 -31.73
N ARG A 575 12.22 6.80 -32.89
CA ARG A 575 12.10 5.33 -32.97
C ARG A 575 13.25 4.60 -32.27
N ALA A 576 14.46 5.07 -32.43
CA ALA A 576 15.62 4.46 -31.78
C ALA A 576 15.54 4.59 -30.25
N ARG A 577 15.05 5.71 -29.73
CA ARG A 577 14.89 5.92 -28.27
C ARG A 577 13.73 5.09 -27.68
N LEU A 578 12.70 4.82 -28.46
CA LEU A 578 11.54 4.02 -28.02
C LEU A 578 11.78 2.49 -28.13
N ALA A 579 12.77 2.07 -28.92
CA ALA A 579 13.09 0.65 -29.12
C ALA A 579 14.01 0.06 -28.03
N VAL A 580 14.43 0.87 -27.03
CA VAL A 580 15.32 0.44 -25.92
C VAL A 580 14.56 -0.21 -24.77
#